data_50e2acdb7683719e036dc409007ce43c
#
_entry.id   50e2acdb7683719e036dc409007ce43c
#
_cell.length_a   1.000
_cell.length_b   1.000
_cell.length_c   1.000
_cell.angle_alpha   90.00
_cell.angle_beta   90.00
_cell.angle_gamma   90.00
#
_symmetry.space_group_name_H-M   'P 1'
#
loop_
_entity.id
_entity.type
_entity.pdbx_description
1 polymer ?
#
loop_
_entity_poly.entity_id
_entity_poly.type
_entity_poly.pdbx_seq_one_letter_code
_entity_poly.pdbx_strand_id
1 'polypeptide(L)'
;MLLLDANVCIDVLRGRPDVVARLAAHGPAGLFLCSVVKAKLAYGARLTSDPIHATDLVDAFCAPFASLPFDDACIDAYARLRADLRAAGTTIGANDLTIAAIAITHGLGLVSDDRAAFARVPGLRVTSWRDG
;
A
#
# COMPACT_ATOMS: atom_id res chain seq x y z
N MET A 1 10.54 6.25 -6.44
CA MET A 1 10.33 5.18 -5.45
C MET A 1 8.88 5.17 -4.98
N LEU A 2 8.29 4.01 -4.93
CA LEU A 2 6.85 3.84 -4.76
C LEU A 2 6.53 2.81 -3.68
N LEU A 3 5.49 3.09 -2.90
CA LEU A 3 4.88 2.16 -1.96
C LEU A 3 3.64 1.54 -2.63
N LEU A 4 3.51 0.22 -2.57
CA LEU A 4 2.36 -0.48 -3.15
C LEU A 4 1.28 -0.70 -2.11
N ASP A 5 0.05 -0.28 -2.42
CA ASP A 5 -1.12 -0.56 -1.59
C ASP A 5 -1.60 -2.01 -1.78
N ALA A 6 -2.41 -2.50 -0.86
CA ALA A 6 -2.88 -3.88 -0.87
C ALA A 6 -3.67 -4.23 -2.13
N ASN A 7 -4.51 -3.33 -2.64
CA ASN A 7 -5.30 -3.60 -3.85
C ASN A 7 -4.43 -3.85 -5.08
N VAL A 8 -3.28 -3.19 -5.19
CA VAL A 8 -2.32 -3.41 -6.27
C VAL A 8 -1.69 -4.79 -6.14
N CYS A 9 -1.29 -5.18 -4.93
CA CYS A 9 -0.72 -6.50 -4.66
C CYS A 9 -1.74 -7.61 -4.98
N ILE A 10 -2.99 -7.42 -4.60
CA ILE A 10 -4.08 -8.36 -4.90
C ILE A 10 -4.28 -8.50 -6.42
N ASP A 11 -4.24 -7.38 -7.15
CA ASP A 11 -4.35 -7.41 -8.61
C ASP A 11 -3.23 -8.24 -9.25
N VAL A 12 -2.00 -8.11 -8.75
CA VAL A 12 -0.87 -8.92 -9.23
C VAL A 12 -1.10 -10.39 -8.91
N LEU A 13 -1.51 -10.71 -7.68
CA LEU A 13 -1.76 -12.09 -7.26
C LEU A 13 -2.89 -12.75 -8.06
N ARG A 14 -3.87 -11.96 -8.51
CA ARG A 14 -4.97 -12.42 -9.37
C ARG A 14 -4.63 -12.42 -10.85
N GLY A 15 -3.44 -11.95 -11.23
CA GLY A 15 -2.98 -11.93 -12.61
C GLY A 15 -3.61 -10.85 -13.48
N ARG A 16 -4.03 -9.72 -12.92
CA ARG A 16 -4.58 -8.61 -13.69
C ARG A 16 -3.52 -8.07 -14.67
N PRO A 17 -3.74 -8.16 -16.02
CA PRO A 17 -2.66 -7.97 -16.99
C PRO A 17 -2.01 -6.58 -16.97
N ASP A 18 -2.81 -5.52 -16.83
CA ASP A 18 -2.29 -4.14 -16.82
C ASP A 18 -1.39 -3.88 -15.60
N VAL A 19 -1.79 -4.38 -14.44
CA VAL A 19 -1.03 -4.21 -13.20
C VAL A 19 0.22 -5.08 -13.19
N VAL A 20 0.10 -6.34 -13.62
CA VAL A 20 1.25 -7.24 -13.75
C VAL A 20 2.31 -6.65 -14.68
N ALA A 21 1.89 -6.07 -15.82
CA ALA A 21 2.81 -5.46 -16.78
C ALA A 21 3.56 -4.26 -16.16
N ARG A 22 2.87 -3.43 -15.38
CA ARG A 22 3.50 -2.30 -14.69
C ARG A 22 4.51 -2.76 -13.65
N LEU A 23 4.17 -3.77 -12.86
CA LEU A 23 5.09 -4.34 -11.89
C LEU A 23 6.34 -4.89 -12.57
N ALA A 24 6.18 -5.66 -13.63
CA ALA A 24 7.29 -6.23 -14.40
C ALA A 24 8.20 -5.15 -14.99
N ALA A 25 7.62 -4.07 -15.50
CA ALA A 25 8.38 -2.96 -16.07
C ALA A 25 9.21 -2.21 -15.02
N HIS A 26 8.71 -2.08 -13.79
CA HIS A 26 9.44 -1.44 -12.70
C HIS A 26 10.55 -2.32 -12.14
N GLY A 27 10.30 -3.63 -12.04
CA GLY A 27 11.14 -4.53 -11.23
C GLY A 27 11.01 -4.24 -9.74
N PRO A 28 11.65 -5.04 -8.87
CA PRO A 28 11.52 -4.86 -7.41
C PRO A 28 12.29 -3.66 -6.86
N ALA A 29 13.33 -3.20 -7.55
CA ALA A 29 14.12 -2.06 -7.10
C ALA A 29 13.28 -0.77 -7.14
N GLY A 30 13.27 -0.03 -6.03
CA GLY A 30 12.48 1.20 -5.93
C GLY A 30 11.00 0.98 -5.63
N LEU A 31 10.56 -0.26 -5.45
CA LEU A 31 9.22 -0.60 -4.97
C LEU A 31 9.29 -1.12 -3.54
N PHE A 32 8.35 -0.66 -2.72
CA PHE A 32 8.29 -0.98 -1.29
C PHE A 32 6.93 -1.52 -0.92
N LEU A 33 6.91 -2.42 0.04
CA LEU A 33 5.73 -2.78 0.80
C LEU A 33 5.83 -2.17 2.20
N CYS A 34 4.77 -2.25 2.98
CA CYS A 34 4.80 -1.90 4.39
C CYS A 34 4.07 -2.95 5.22
N SER A 35 4.32 -2.92 6.53
CA SER A 35 3.75 -3.89 7.46
C SER A 35 2.22 -3.91 7.41
N VAL A 36 1.57 -2.75 7.25
CA VAL A 36 0.10 -2.66 7.19
C VAL A 36 -0.43 -3.35 5.94
N VAL A 37 0.18 -3.14 4.79
CA VAL A 37 -0.21 -3.81 3.54
C VAL A 37 0.01 -5.32 3.65
N LYS A 38 1.15 -5.74 4.16
CA LYS A 38 1.46 -7.17 4.35
C LYS A 38 0.47 -7.82 5.31
N ALA A 39 0.07 -7.12 6.37
CA ALA A 39 -0.94 -7.61 7.30
C ALA A 39 -2.30 -7.82 6.62
N LYS A 40 -2.71 -6.89 5.75
CA LYS A 40 -3.94 -7.06 4.98
C LYS A 40 -3.88 -8.28 4.05
N LEU A 41 -2.74 -8.48 3.37
CA LEU A 41 -2.55 -9.63 2.49
C LEU A 41 -2.57 -10.94 3.28
N ALA A 42 -1.90 -10.98 4.41
CA ALA A 42 -1.85 -12.15 5.28
C ALA A 42 -3.24 -12.50 5.83
N TYR A 43 -4.00 -11.51 6.22
CA TYR A 43 -5.38 -11.70 6.67
C TYR A 43 -6.25 -12.26 5.53
N GLY A 44 -6.18 -11.68 4.36
CA GLY A 44 -6.93 -12.14 3.19
C GLY A 44 -6.63 -13.60 2.85
N ALA A 45 -5.37 -14.01 2.95
CA ALA A 45 -4.95 -15.38 2.69
C ALA A 45 -5.62 -16.37 3.65
N ARG A 46 -5.85 -15.99 4.91
CA ARG A 46 -6.52 -16.84 5.91
C ARG A 46 -8.01 -17.05 5.64
N LEU A 47 -8.63 -16.19 4.84
CA LEU A 47 -10.05 -16.27 4.50
C LEU A 47 -10.33 -17.13 3.27
N THR A 48 -9.28 -17.66 2.62
CA THR A 48 -9.42 -18.51 1.45
C THR A 48 -9.77 -19.95 1.83
N SER A 49 -10.17 -20.76 0.85
CA SER A 49 -10.44 -22.17 1.04
C SER A 49 -9.18 -23.00 1.33
N ASP A 50 -8.01 -22.51 0.96
CA ASP A 50 -6.71 -23.13 1.22
C ASP A 50 -5.74 -22.09 1.79
N PRO A 51 -5.83 -21.79 3.10
CA PRO A 51 -5.02 -20.73 3.71
C PRO A 51 -3.51 -21.00 3.66
N ILE A 52 -3.07 -22.24 3.72
CA ILE A 52 -1.65 -22.60 3.67
C ILE A 52 -1.09 -22.22 2.30
N HIS A 53 -1.74 -22.64 1.22
CA HIS A 53 -1.32 -22.31 -0.14
C HIS A 53 -1.37 -20.81 -0.41
N ALA A 54 -2.46 -20.16 0.02
CA ALA A 54 -2.60 -18.71 -0.17
C ALA A 54 -1.53 -17.91 0.59
N THR A 55 -1.17 -18.33 1.80
CA THR A 55 -0.09 -17.70 2.58
C THR A 55 1.25 -17.86 1.89
N ASP A 56 1.53 -19.06 1.34
CA ASP A 56 2.77 -19.29 0.59
C ASP A 56 2.88 -18.39 -0.64
N LEU A 57 1.76 -18.16 -1.35
CA LEU A 57 1.73 -17.24 -2.49
C LEU A 57 1.98 -15.80 -2.06
N VAL A 58 1.38 -15.36 -0.96
CA VAL A 58 1.61 -14.01 -0.42
C VAL A 58 3.06 -13.82 0.00
N ASP A 59 3.63 -14.79 0.71
CA ASP A 59 5.03 -14.72 1.15
C ASP A 59 5.99 -14.67 -0.03
N ALA A 60 5.77 -15.47 -1.06
CA ALA A 60 6.57 -15.46 -2.27
C ALA A 60 6.46 -14.12 -3.02
N PHE A 61 5.26 -13.55 -3.08
CA PHE A 61 5.05 -12.23 -3.68
C PHE A 61 5.82 -11.14 -2.93
N CYS A 62 5.76 -11.14 -1.61
CA CYS A 62 6.35 -10.10 -0.77
C CYS A 62 7.89 -10.17 -0.71
N ALA A 63 8.47 -11.36 -0.87
CA ALA A 63 9.90 -11.61 -0.62
C ALA A 63 10.86 -10.68 -1.37
N PRO A 64 10.64 -10.31 -2.65
CA PRO A 64 11.57 -9.45 -3.39
C PRO A 64 11.58 -7.99 -2.95
N PHE A 65 10.56 -7.53 -2.20
CA PHE A 65 10.39 -6.12 -1.90
C PHE A 65 10.90 -5.78 -0.51
N ALA A 66 11.56 -4.62 -0.39
CA ALA A 66 11.83 -4.05 0.92
C ALA A 66 10.51 -3.67 1.61
N SER A 67 10.42 -3.90 2.91
CA SER A 67 9.24 -3.65 3.71
C SER A 67 9.51 -2.58 4.76
N LEU A 68 8.60 -1.62 4.87
CA LEU A 68 8.71 -0.51 5.81
C LEU A 68 7.71 -0.70 6.96
N PRO A 69 8.16 -0.62 8.22
CA PRO A 69 7.25 -0.67 9.35
C PRO A 69 6.59 0.69 9.61
N PHE A 70 5.47 0.67 10.31
CA PHE A 70 5.00 1.86 11.00
C PHE A 70 5.74 1.92 12.34
N ASP A 71 6.79 2.72 12.39
CA ASP A 71 7.64 2.88 13.57
C ASP A 71 7.61 4.32 14.09
N ASP A 72 8.45 4.62 15.08
CA ASP A 72 8.46 5.93 15.69
C ASP A 72 8.78 7.07 14.70
N ALA A 73 9.50 6.78 13.62
CA ALA A 73 9.78 7.76 12.57
C ALA A 73 8.50 8.25 11.86
N CYS A 74 7.44 7.46 11.89
CA CYS A 74 6.18 7.77 11.22
C CYS A 74 5.18 8.54 12.11
N ILE A 75 5.46 8.69 13.40
CA ILE A 75 4.51 9.27 14.37
C ILE A 75 4.16 10.72 14.00
N ASP A 76 5.14 11.54 13.68
CA ASP A 76 4.90 12.95 13.37
C ASP A 76 4.05 13.10 12.11
N ALA A 77 4.36 12.39 11.04
CA ALA A 77 3.56 12.42 9.81
C ALA A 77 2.12 11.97 10.09
N TYR A 78 1.94 10.88 10.84
CA TYR A 78 0.62 10.39 11.20
C TYR A 78 -0.19 11.44 11.94
N ALA A 79 0.40 12.06 12.95
CA ALA A 79 -0.28 13.05 13.78
C ALA A 79 -0.68 14.29 12.98
N ARG A 80 0.23 14.79 12.14
CA ARG A 80 -0.04 15.95 11.29
C ARG A 80 -1.13 15.66 10.25
N LEU A 81 -1.05 14.54 9.55
CA LEU A 81 -2.04 14.17 8.54
C LEU A 81 -3.43 14.01 9.16
N ARG A 82 -3.51 13.34 10.29
CA ARG A 82 -4.79 13.15 10.97
C ARG A 82 -5.41 14.46 11.43
N ALA A 83 -4.59 15.37 11.98
CA ALA A 83 -5.05 16.69 12.40
C ALA A 83 -5.52 17.53 11.20
N ASP A 84 -4.77 17.53 10.10
CA ASP A 84 -5.12 18.28 8.89
C ASP A 84 -6.41 17.77 8.26
N LEU A 85 -6.60 16.45 8.18
CA LEU A 85 -7.82 15.85 7.64
C LEU A 85 -9.03 16.18 8.51
N ARG A 86 -8.88 16.14 9.83
CA ARG A 86 -9.94 16.53 10.76
C ARG A 86 -10.32 17.99 10.58
N ALA A 87 -9.34 18.89 10.50
CA ALA A 87 -9.56 20.31 10.30
C ALA A 87 -10.26 20.61 8.97
N ALA A 88 -10.00 19.82 7.93
CA ALA A 88 -10.64 19.94 6.63
C ALA A 88 -12.05 19.29 6.60
N GLY A 89 -12.50 18.69 7.70
CA GLY A 89 -13.80 18.02 7.76
C GLY A 89 -13.86 16.70 7.01
N THR A 90 -12.70 16.10 6.72
CA THR A 90 -12.61 14.80 6.05
C THR A 90 -11.93 13.77 6.93
N THR A 91 -12.22 12.49 6.66
CA THR A 91 -11.57 11.37 7.34
C THR A 91 -11.22 10.29 6.33
N ILE A 92 -10.18 9.53 6.64
CA ILE A 92 -9.85 8.30 5.94
C ILE A 92 -9.74 7.16 6.96
N GLY A 93 -9.81 5.92 6.49
CA GLY A 93 -9.68 4.77 7.39
C GLY A 93 -8.32 4.74 8.09
N ALA A 94 -8.28 4.14 9.27
CA ALA A 94 -7.07 4.10 10.09
C ALA A 94 -5.89 3.42 9.39
N ASN A 95 -6.14 2.32 8.67
CA ASN A 95 -5.10 1.63 7.92
C ASN A 95 -4.56 2.49 6.77
N ASP A 96 -5.44 3.16 6.04
CA ASP A 96 -5.04 4.03 4.93
C ASP A 96 -4.24 5.23 5.43
N LEU A 97 -4.62 5.79 6.57
CA LEU A 97 -3.87 6.88 7.21
C LEU A 97 -2.47 6.43 7.61
N THR A 98 -2.34 5.22 8.14
CA THR A 98 -1.05 4.63 8.52
C THR A 98 -0.16 4.42 7.30
N ILE A 99 -0.72 3.88 6.21
CA ILE A 99 -0.01 3.70 4.94
C ILE A 99 0.47 5.05 4.40
N ALA A 100 -0.40 6.05 4.39
CA ALA A 100 -0.05 7.40 3.95
C ALA A 100 1.08 8.01 4.79
N ALA A 101 1.05 7.82 6.10
CA ALA A 101 2.10 8.30 7.00
C ALA A 101 3.46 7.65 6.70
N ILE A 102 3.48 6.36 6.42
CA ILE A 102 4.70 5.66 6.02
C ILE A 102 5.25 6.23 4.71
N ALA A 103 4.39 6.40 3.70
CA ALA A 103 4.80 6.96 2.41
C ALA A 103 5.37 8.37 2.55
N ILE A 104 4.70 9.24 3.27
CA ILE A 104 5.15 10.63 3.50
C ILE A 104 6.48 10.64 4.25
N THR A 105 6.62 9.84 5.30
CA THR A 105 7.85 9.78 6.10
C THR A 105 9.06 9.40 5.26
N HIS A 106 8.89 8.50 4.31
CA HIS A 106 9.99 8.00 3.47
C HIS A 106 10.07 8.68 2.10
N GLY A 107 9.24 9.70 1.85
CA GLY A 107 9.26 10.41 0.57
C GLY A 107 8.83 9.58 -0.63
N LEU A 108 7.94 8.61 -0.43
CA LEU A 108 7.47 7.70 -1.46
C LEU A 108 6.14 8.17 -2.06
N GLY A 109 5.96 7.96 -3.37
CA GLY A 109 4.64 7.95 -3.97
C GLY A 109 3.90 6.67 -3.60
N LEU A 110 2.58 6.69 -3.67
CA LEU A 110 1.72 5.53 -3.41
C LEU A 110 1.09 5.04 -4.71
N VAL A 111 1.16 3.75 -4.95
CA VAL A 111 0.38 3.10 -6.02
C VAL A 111 -0.84 2.47 -5.38
N SER A 112 -2.02 2.97 -5.75
CA SER A 112 -3.29 2.50 -5.23
C SER A 112 -4.40 2.75 -6.23
N ASP A 113 -5.35 1.84 -6.30
CA ASP A 113 -6.58 2.07 -7.08
C ASP A 113 -7.60 2.91 -6.31
N ASP A 114 -7.46 3.04 -5.02
CA ASP A 114 -8.32 3.90 -4.18
C ASP A 114 -7.82 5.35 -4.15
N ARG A 115 -7.76 5.98 -5.33
CA ARG A 115 -7.30 7.35 -5.46
C ARG A 115 -8.19 8.36 -4.75
N ALA A 116 -9.49 8.09 -4.67
CA ALA A 116 -10.44 9.00 -4.04
C ALA A 116 -10.14 9.20 -2.55
N ALA A 117 -9.82 8.12 -1.83
CA ALA A 117 -9.45 8.21 -0.41
C ALA A 117 -8.13 8.93 -0.21
N PHE A 118 -7.09 8.55 -0.97
CA PHE A 118 -5.75 9.09 -0.79
C PHE A 118 -5.54 10.49 -1.37
N ALA A 119 -6.38 10.92 -2.33
CA ALA A 119 -6.32 12.29 -2.87
C ALA A 119 -6.55 13.37 -1.81
N ARG A 120 -7.18 13.02 -0.70
CA ARG A 120 -7.43 13.94 0.42
C ARG A 120 -6.19 14.15 1.29
N VAL A 121 -5.16 13.33 1.14
CA VAL A 121 -3.96 13.39 1.98
C VAL A 121 -3.00 14.44 1.43
N PRO A 122 -2.73 15.51 2.19
CA PRO A 122 -1.82 16.57 1.73
C PRO A 122 -0.41 16.02 1.51
N GLY A 123 0.18 16.38 0.37
CA GLY A 123 1.57 16.03 0.06
C GLY A 123 1.81 14.60 -0.42
N LEU A 124 0.77 13.77 -0.52
CA LEU A 124 0.89 12.40 -1.01
C LEU A 124 0.62 12.35 -2.53
N ARG A 125 1.56 11.79 -3.29
CA ARG A 125 1.38 11.50 -4.71
C ARG A 125 0.78 10.11 -4.85
N VAL A 126 -0.33 10.00 -5.54
CA VAL A 126 -1.06 8.74 -5.74
C VAL A 126 -1.18 8.45 -7.23
N THR A 127 -0.88 7.22 -7.61
CA THR A 127 -0.95 6.74 -9.00
C THR A 127 -1.70 5.41 -9.01
N SER A 128 -2.55 5.20 -10.02
CA SER A 128 -3.14 3.89 -10.27
C SER A 128 -2.39 3.19 -11.40
N TRP A 129 -2.23 1.87 -11.26
CA TRP A 129 -1.67 1.02 -12.31
C TRP A 129 -2.76 0.34 -13.16
N ARG A 130 -4.01 0.51 -12.80
CA ARG A 130 -5.11 0.03 -13.61
C ARG A 130 -5.34 0.94 -14.81
N ASP A 131 -5.53 0.33 -15.96
CA ASP A 131 -5.92 1.02 -17.19
C ASP A 131 -7.45 1.14 -17.22
N GLY A 132 -7.94 2.34 -17.11
CA GLY A 132 -9.37 2.63 -17.16
C GLY A 132 -10.11 2.60 -15.83
#